data_d3c087a16afe555e6c04e011f9ae7eb3
#
_entry.id   d3c087a16afe555e6c04e011f9ae7eb3
#
_cell.length_a   1.000
_cell.length_b   1.000
_cell.length_c   1.000
_cell.angle_alpha   90.00
_cell.angle_beta   90.00
_cell.angle_gamma   90.00
#
_symmetry.space_group_name_H-M   'P 1'
#
loop_
_entity.id
_entity.type
_entity.pdbx_description
1 polymer ?
#
loop_
_entity_poly.entity_id
_entity_poly.type
_entity_poly.pdbx_seq_one_letter_code
_entity_poly.pdbx_strand_id
1 'polypeptide(L)'
;MTMDGHTVARYSLAGIRLVNGVAALLAPQVVARRLGADPSRPALIYALRMFGVRTVVLGADLLFLKDPDELDQALRVGTLIHTSDALSAAWAGQEGTLARRPAMAATAISAVNVALTFLAQRRNC
;
A
#
# COMPACT_ATOMS: atom_id res chain seq x y z
N MET A 1 -21.48 -13.31 14.95
CA MET A 1 -20.26 -13.89 14.37
C MET A 1 -19.10 -12.96 14.64
N THR A 2 -18.24 -13.33 15.58
CA THR A 2 -17.06 -12.55 15.88
C THR A 2 -15.96 -12.92 14.90
N MET A 3 -15.53 -11.96 14.07
CA MET A 3 -14.36 -12.14 13.23
C MET A 3 -13.11 -12.06 14.10
N ASP A 4 -12.17 -12.97 13.90
CA ASP A 4 -10.89 -12.90 14.59
C ASP A 4 -10.06 -11.69 14.12
N GLY A 5 -9.05 -11.29 14.92
CA GLY A 5 -8.23 -10.13 14.59
C GLY A 5 -7.50 -10.25 13.27
N HIS A 6 -7.13 -11.46 12.86
CA HIS A 6 -6.45 -11.70 11.58
C HIS A 6 -7.39 -11.45 10.40
N THR A 7 -8.64 -11.88 10.51
CA THR A 7 -9.65 -11.67 9.46
C THR A 7 -9.99 -10.18 9.33
N VAL A 8 -10.16 -9.48 10.43
CA VAL A 8 -10.42 -8.04 10.43
C VAL A 8 -9.23 -7.29 9.79
N ALA A 9 -8.01 -7.62 10.17
CA ALA A 9 -6.81 -6.99 9.59
C ALA A 9 -6.70 -7.26 8.09
N ARG A 10 -6.99 -8.48 7.65
CA ARG A 10 -6.98 -8.87 6.24
C ARG A 10 -7.95 -8.04 5.40
N TYR A 11 -9.21 -7.95 5.82
CA TYR A 11 -10.23 -7.20 5.08
C TYR A 11 -10.00 -5.70 5.15
N SER A 12 -9.53 -5.18 6.28
CA SER A 12 -9.14 -3.77 6.41
C SER A 12 -8.00 -3.42 5.45
N LEU A 13 -6.98 -4.27 5.39
CA LEU A 13 -5.85 -4.11 4.48
C LEU A 13 -6.30 -4.17 3.01
N ALA A 14 -7.16 -5.12 2.67
CA ALA A 14 -7.72 -5.23 1.32
C ALA A 14 -8.48 -3.95 0.93
N GLY A 15 -9.32 -3.45 1.82
CA GLY A 15 -10.08 -2.21 1.59
C GLY A 15 -9.17 -1.01 1.37
N ILE A 16 -8.17 -0.83 2.23
CA ILE A 16 -7.19 0.25 2.10
C ILE A 16 -6.45 0.16 0.75
N ARG A 17 -5.97 -1.02 0.40
CA ARG A 17 -5.24 -1.23 -0.86
C ARG A 17 -6.12 -0.96 -2.07
N LEU A 18 -7.35 -1.45 -2.06
CA LEU A 18 -8.28 -1.23 -3.18
C LEU A 18 -8.63 0.25 -3.34
N VAL A 19 -8.95 0.94 -2.25
CA VAL A 19 -9.27 2.38 -2.29
C VAL A 19 -8.07 3.18 -2.78
N ASN A 20 -6.90 2.97 -2.19
CA ASN A 20 -5.68 3.69 -2.57
C ASN A 20 -5.26 3.37 -4.00
N GLY A 21 -5.34 2.10 -4.38
CA GLY A 21 -4.96 1.65 -5.72
C GLY A 21 -5.87 2.20 -6.80
N VAL A 22 -7.18 2.13 -6.61
CA VAL A 22 -8.16 2.67 -7.57
C VAL A 22 -8.02 4.19 -7.67
N ALA A 23 -7.86 4.89 -6.54
CA ALA A 23 -7.66 6.33 -6.54
C ALA A 23 -6.40 6.73 -7.32
N ALA A 24 -5.28 6.04 -7.10
CA ALA A 24 -4.04 6.32 -7.79
C ALA A 24 -4.11 5.98 -9.29
N LEU A 25 -4.89 4.97 -9.66
CA LEU A 25 -5.04 4.55 -11.05
C LEU A 25 -5.97 5.51 -11.83
N LEU A 26 -7.13 5.84 -11.26
CA LEU A 26 -8.18 6.59 -11.96
C LEU A 26 -8.08 8.10 -11.75
N ALA A 27 -7.54 8.54 -10.62
CA ALA A 27 -7.44 9.96 -10.28
C ALA A 27 -6.06 10.30 -9.71
N PRO A 28 -4.96 10.02 -10.45
CA PRO A 28 -3.60 10.24 -9.94
C PRO A 28 -3.32 11.71 -9.62
N GLN A 29 -3.93 12.66 -10.34
CA GLN A 29 -3.77 14.09 -10.08
C GLN A 29 -4.35 14.49 -8.72
N VAL A 30 -5.48 13.91 -8.34
CA VAL A 30 -6.09 14.14 -7.03
C VAL A 30 -5.20 13.58 -5.93
N VAL A 31 -4.68 12.37 -6.12
CA VAL A 31 -3.75 11.75 -5.18
C VAL A 31 -2.50 12.61 -5.02
N ALA A 32 -1.91 13.07 -6.12
CA ALA A 32 -0.73 13.93 -6.11
C ALA A 32 -1.00 15.22 -5.29
N ARG A 33 -2.12 15.88 -5.53
CA ARG A 33 -2.50 17.08 -4.78
C ARG A 33 -2.68 16.80 -3.29
N ARG A 34 -3.33 15.70 -2.94
CA ARG A 34 -3.54 15.29 -1.54
C ARG A 34 -2.24 15.00 -0.82
N LEU A 35 -1.25 14.48 -1.52
CA LEU A 35 0.08 14.23 -0.98
C LEU A 35 0.95 15.51 -0.92
N GLY A 36 0.48 16.61 -1.47
CA GLY A 36 1.25 17.85 -1.52
C GLY A 36 2.29 17.88 -2.63
N ALA A 37 2.12 17.04 -3.65
CA ALA A 37 3.00 16.98 -4.82
C ALA A 37 2.39 17.73 -6.00
N ASP A 38 3.23 18.04 -7.01
CA ASP A 38 2.81 18.74 -8.22
C ASP A 38 2.07 17.78 -9.17
N PRO A 39 0.74 17.97 -9.38
CA PRO A 39 -0.06 17.08 -10.23
C PRO A 39 0.24 17.23 -11.73
N SER A 40 1.02 18.22 -12.14
CA SER A 40 1.36 18.45 -13.54
C SER A 40 2.56 17.63 -14.02
N ARG A 41 3.27 16.95 -13.13
CA ARG A 41 4.48 16.19 -13.49
C ARG A 41 4.12 14.85 -14.12
N PRO A 42 4.42 14.61 -15.41
CA PRO A 42 4.04 13.35 -16.08
C PRO A 42 4.67 12.11 -15.46
N ALA A 43 5.91 12.19 -15.01
CA ALA A 43 6.60 11.07 -14.37
C ALA A 43 5.90 10.66 -13.06
N LEU A 44 5.43 11.63 -12.28
CA LEU A 44 4.69 11.36 -11.04
C LEU A 44 3.36 10.69 -11.35
N ILE A 45 2.63 11.18 -12.35
CA ILE A 45 1.34 10.60 -12.75
C ILE A 45 1.52 9.15 -13.22
N TYR A 46 2.54 8.90 -14.02
CA TYR A 46 2.87 7.55 -14.47
C TYR A 46 3.19 6.63 -13.28
N ALA A 47 4.03 7.09 -12.37
CA ALA A 47 4.40 6.32 -11.17
C ALA A 47 3.18 6.00 -10.30
N LEU A 48 2.27 6.97 -10.12
CA LEU A 48 1.04 6.78 -9.34
C LEU A 48 0.12 5.75 -9.99
N ARG A 49 0.01 5.74 -11.32
CA ARG A 49 -0.78 4.73 -12.02
C ARG A 49 -0.18 3.34 -11.87
N MET A 50 1.14 3.19 -11.99
CA MET A 50 1.81 1.91 -11.75
C MET A 50 1.61 1.44 -10.32
N PHE A 51 1.76 2.34 -9.36
CA PHE A 51 1.47 2.07 -7.96
C PHE A 51 0.02 1.62 -7.77
N GLY A 52 -0.90 2.29 -8.45
CA GLY A 52 -2.33 1.97 -8.39
C GLY A 52 -2.65 0.55 -8.85
N VAL A 53 -2.13 0.15 -10.02
CA VAL A 53 -2.32 -1.21 -10.55
C VAL A 53 -1.78 -2.25 -9.57
N ARG A 54 -0.54 -2.08 -9.12
CA ARG A 54 0.10 -3.00 -8.17
C ARG A 54 -0.71 -3.12 -6.89
N THR A 55 -1.16 -2.01 -6.35
CA THR A 55 -1.89 -1.97 -5.09
C THR A 55 -3.28 -2.59 -5.21
N VAL A 56 -3.97 -2.40 -6.35
CA VAL A 56 -5.23 -3.08 -6.64
C VAL A 56 -5.04 -4.59 -6.67
N VAL A 57 -4.02 -5.08 -7.36
CA VAL A 57 -3.72 -6.51 -7.43
C VAL A 57 -3.45 -7.08 -6.03
N LEU A 58 -2.63 -6.40 -5.24
CA LEU A 58 -2.33 -6.83 -3.87
C LEU A 58 -3.57 -6.84 -2.98
N GLY A 59 -4.48 -5.88 -3.16
CA GLY A 59 -5.75 -5.84 -2.43
C GLY A 59 -6.70 -6.95 -2.87
N ALA A 60 -6.81 -7.19 -4.16
CA ALA A 60 -7.66 -8.24 -4.72
C ALA A 60 -7.21 -9.64 -4.27
N ASP A 61 -5.90 -9.88 -4.19
CA ASP A 61 -5.37 -11.15 -3.69
C ASP A 61 -5.89 -11.47 -2.29
N LEU A 62 -5.99 -10.47 -1.43
CA LEU A 62 -6.49 -10.65 -0.07
C LEU A 62 -7.97 -11.01 0.00
N LEU A 63 -8.74 -10.65 -1.03
CA LEU A 63 -10.17 -10.96 -1.11
C LEU A 63 -10.44 -12.32 -1.78
N PHE A 64 -9.67 -12.66 -2.80
CA PHE A 64 -9.99 -13.79 -3.68
C PHE A 64 -9.18 -15.04 -3.43
N LEU A 65 -7.98 -14.93 -2.83
CA LEU A 65 -7.20 -16.11 -2.46
C LEU A 65 -7.87 -16.83 -1.29
N LYS A 66 -8.13 -18.11 -1.47
CA LYS A 66 -8.80 -18.95 -0.47
C LYS A 66 -7.84 -19.94 0.19
N ASP A 67 -6.80 -20.35 -0.53
CA ASP A 67 -5.77 -21.23 0.01
C ASP A 67 -4.96 -20.49 1.08
N PRO A 68 -4.88 -21.04 2.33
CA PRO A 68 -4.13 -20.40 3.40
C PRO A 68 -2.64 -20.17 3.06
N ASP A 69 -2.02 -21.08 2.34
CA ASP A 69 -0.60 -20.97 1.98
C ASP A 69 -0.37 -19.88 0.94
N GLU A 70 -1.23 -19.81 -0.07
CA GLU A 70 -1.19 -18.74 -1.08
C GLU A 70 -1.44 -17.38 -0.46
N LEU A 71 -2.40 -17.30 0.46
CA LEU A 71 -2.71 -16.08 1.18
C LEU A 71 -1.54 -15.61 2.04
N ASP A 72 -0.91 -16.54 2.77
CA ASP A 72 0.25 -16.22 3.60
C ASP A 72 1.43 -15.73 2.73
N GLN A 73 1.65 -16.37 1.59
CA GLN A 73 2.66 -15.92 0.63
C GLN A 73 2.36 -14.51 0.10
N ALA A 74 1.11 -14.23 -0.26
CA ALA A 74 0.69 -12.90 -0.71
C ALA A 74 0.95 -11.83 0.37
N LEU A 75 0.68 -12.15 1.64
CA LEU A 75 0.94 -11.26 2.76
C LEU A 75 2.45 -11.01 2.95
N ARG A 76 3.28 -12.03 2.81
CA ARG A 76 4.75 -11.89 2.90
C ARG A 76 5.31 -11.02 1.78
N VAL A 77 4.84 -11.23 0.55
CA VAL A 77 5.20 -10.40 -0.60
C VAL A 77 4.76 -8.96 -0.38
N GLY A 78 3.55 -8.76 0.13
CA GLY A 78 3.04 -7.42 0.49
C GLY A 78 3.90 -6.75 1.55
N THR A 79 4.35 -7.47 2.56
CA THR A 79 5.26 -6.93 3.59
C THR A 79 6.56 -6.45 2.96
N LEU A 80 7.16 -7.25 2.08
CA LEU A 80 8.39 -6.88 1.39
C LEU A 80 8.20 -5.62 0.54
N ILE A 81 7.12 -5.57 -0.23
CA ILE A 81 6.81 -4.42 -1.11
C ILE A 81 6.61 -3.16 -0.28
N HIS A 82 5.76 -3.19 0.74
CA HIS A 82 5.45 -2.00 1.53
C HIS A 82 6.63 -1.54 2.40
N THR A 83 7.45 -2.46 2.89
CA THR A 83 8.69 -2.13 3.60
C THR A 83 9.66 -1.42 2.65
N SER A 84 9.82 -1.94 1.45
CA SER A 84 10.64 -1.31 0.41
C SER A 84 10.11 0.09 0.04
N ASP A 85 8.80 0.23 -0.12
CA ASP A 85 8.16 1.51 -0.42
C ASP A 85 8.40 2.53 0.71
N ALA A 86 8.26 2.11 1.97
CA ALA A 86 8.48 2.97 3.13
C ALA A 86 9.93 3.46 3.21
N LEU A 87 10.88 2.55 3.01
CA LEU A 87 12.30 2.89 3.02
C LEU A 87 12.67 3.82 1.86
N SER A 88 12.14 3.55 0.68
CA SER A 88 12.37 4.38 -0.50
C SER A 88 11.82 5.79 -0.32
N ALA A 89 10.60 5.92 0.23
CA ALA A 89 9.97 7.21 0.47
C ALA A 89 10.73 8.01 1.55
N ALA A 90 11.15 7.35 2.63
CA ALA A 90 11.92 7.99 3.69
C ALA A 90 13.27 8.48 3.16
N TRP A 91 13.95 7.66 2.37
CA TRP A 91 15.23 8.04 1.75
C TRP A 91 15.04 9.22 0.79
N ALA A 92 14.05 9.16 -0.09
CA ALA A 92 13.76 10.26 -1.02
C ALA A 92 13.47 11.57 -0.27
N GLY A 93 12.76 11.51 0.87
CA GLY A 93 12.52 12.67 1.71
C GLY A 93 13.80 13.24 2.34
N GLN A 94 14.71 12.38 2.80
CA GLN A 94 16.00 12.79 3.38
C GLN A 94 16.93 13.41 2.34
N GLU A 95 16.98 12.85 1.14
CA GLU A 95 17.82 13.36 0.05
C GLU A 95 17.25 14.60 -0.62
N GLY A 96 16.00 14.97 -0.34
CA GLY A 96 15.35 16.09 -0.97
C GLY A 96 14.87 15.84 -2.41
N THR A 97 14.94 14.61 -2.89
CA THR A 97 14.41 14.22 -4.21
C THR A 97 12.88 14.16 -4.20
N LEU A 98 12.29 13.98 -3.04
CA LEU A 98 10.86 14.07 -2.79
C LEU A 98 10.62 15.11 -1.70
N ALA A 99 9.64 15.98 -1.88
CA ALA A 99 9.27 16.97 -0.88
C ALA A 99 8.89 16.29 0.44
N ARG A 100 9.18 16.94 1.55
CA ARG A 100 9.02 16.37 2.90
C ARG A 100 7.59 15.87 3.15
N ARG A 101 6.59 16.63 2.75
CA ARG A 101 5.17 16.30 3.02
C ARG A 101 4.72 15.04 2.28
N PRO A 102 4.94 14.91 0.95
CA PRO A 102 4.66 13.65 0.25
C PRO A 102 5.48 12.47 0.77
N ALA A 103 6.75 12.69 1.11
CA ALA A 103 7.60 11.64 1.67
C ALA A 103 7.06 11.12 2.99
N MET A 104 6.64 12.02 3.90
CA MET A 104 6.05 11.63 5.18
C MET A 104 4.74 10.88 5.00
N ALA A 105 3.87 11.36 4.09
CA ALA A 105 2.59 10.71 3.80
C ALA A 105 2.80 9.31 3.21
N ALA A 106 3.69 9.16 2.24
CA ALA A 106 3.99 7.86 1.63
C ALA A 106 4.59 6.89 2.64
N THR A 107 5.52 7.35 3.48
CA THR A 107 6.12 6.53 4.54
C THR A 107 5.06 6.07 5.54
N ALA A 108 4.17 6.97 5.98
CA ALA A 108 3.11 6.64 6.94
C ALA A 108 2.12 5.63 6.36
N ILE A 109 1.68 5.81 5.11
CA ILE A 109 0.76 4.88 4.43
C ILE A 109 1.41 3.49 4.32
N SER A 110 2.65 3.43 3.89
CA SER A 110 3.37 2.16 3.75
C SER A 110 3.60 1.49 5.11
N ALA A 111 3.91 2.25 6.15
CA ALA A 111 4.06 1.72 7.51
C ALA A 111 2.75 1.14 8.05
N VAL A 112 1.61 1.79 7.82
CA VAL A 112 0.29 1.25 8.19
C VAL A 112 0.02 -0.05 7.45
N ASN A 113 0.32 -0.12 6.15
CA ASN A 113 0.18 -1.35 5.38
C ASN A 113 1.03 -2.49 5.93
N VAL A 114 2.29 -2.21 6.30
CA VAL A 114 3.18 -3.20 6.92
C VAL A 114 2.60 -3.71 8.24
N ALA A 115 2.16 -2.81 9.11
CA ALA A 115 1.57 -3.17 10.40
C ALA A 115 0.33 -4.06 10.23
N LEU A 116 -0.58 -3.69 9.33
CA LEU A 116 -1.78 -4.48 9.03
C LEU A 116 -1.42 -5.84 8.40
N THR A 117 -0.38 -5.88 7.57
CA THR A 117 0.10 -7.13 6.97
C THR A 117 0.60 -8.10 8.04
N PHE A 118 1.38 -7.62 9.01
CA PHE A 118 1.81 -8.45 10.15
C PHE A 118 0.63 -8.96 10.97
N LEU A 119 -0.37 -8.11 11.21
CA LEU A 119 -1.56 -8.51 11.97
C LEU A 119 -2.42 -9.51 11.19
N ALA A 120 -2.41 -9.45 9.87
CA ALA A 120 -3.16 -10.36 9.01
C ALA A 120 -2.47 -11.72 8.84
N GLN A 121 -1.16 -11.79 9.03
CA GLN A 121 -0.42 -13.05 8.95
C GLN A 121 -0.83 -13.96 10.10
N ARG A 122 -1.19 -15.21 9.77
CA ARG A 122 -1.43 -16.22 10.78
C ARG A 122 -0.07 -16.67 11.33
N ARG A 123 0.10 -16.55 12.62
CA ARG A 123 1.24 -17.16 13.28
C ARG A 123 0.98 -18.67 13.36
N ASN A 124 1.71 -19.40 12.55
CA ASN A 124 1.82 -20.84 12.75
C ASN A 124 2.71 -21.04 13.98
N CYS A 125 2.10 -21.28 15.10
CA CYS A 125 2.81 -21.77 16.28
C CYS A 125 3.09 -23.25 16.11
#